data_89f9d67a47289382888fb82e7acb62c6
#
_entry.id   89f9d67a47289382888fb82e7acb62c6
#
_cell.length_a   1.000
_cell.length_b   1.000
_cell.length_c   1.000
_cell.angle_alpha   90.00
_cell.angle_beta   90.00
_cell.angle_gamma   90.00
#
_symmetry.space_group_name_H-M   'P 1'
#
loop_
_entity.id
_entity.type
_entity.pdbx_description
1 polymer ?
#
loop_
_entity_poly.entity_id
_entity_poly.type
_entity_poly.pdbx_seq_one_letter_code
_entity_poly.pdbx_strand_id
1 'polypeptide(L)'
;MINVGTPDDCSVDSVKAYLREFLLDPDVIDIPAPLRHLLVRGIILRIRPKKIAPRYSEIWMEEGSPLRVYTKRMADALKENLGDVECQVGMRYGNPSIRHALEKLKDAGVEDLLIAPLFPQHAQATTGTSMKESMNQLRLLDWRPNIFEMTHFEEDPAFIDPLAESIRPHISEDSHLLFSYHGLPLSHIRRCDKTGSHCLKVDSCCSFKVPENSMCYAHHCNLTTRAVVGNLGLNDSNFSISYQSRLGPAKWLEPSTISKVEELAKDGKKDLVVVSPAFLADGLETLEELELEVREHFMAHGGESMVVVKCLNDDPHWICLLYTSDAADE
;
A
#
# COMPACT_ATOMS: atom_id res chain seq x y z
N MET A 1 -4.25 -5.93 13.07
CA MET A 1 -3.78 -5.61 11.69
C MET A 1 -4.70 -4.59 11.04
N ILE A 2 -4.16 -3.57 10.34
CA ILE A 2 -4.97 -2.52 9.72
C ILE A 2 -4.62 -2.40 8.23
N ASN A 3 -5.65 -2.41 7.36
CA ASN A 3 -5.48 -2.11 5.94
C ASN A 3 -6.33 -0.90 5.53
N VAL A 4 -6.12 -0.37 4.32
CA VAL A 4 -6.78 0.87 3.85
C VAL A 4 -8.30 0.72 3.80
N GLY A 5 -8.79 -0.43 3.38
CA GLY A 5 -10.21 -0.73 3.26
C GLY A 5 -10.68 -0.86 1.82
N THR A 6 -11.94 -1.22 1.68
CA THR A 6 -12.57 -1.54 0.41
C THR A 6 -14.09 -1.39 0.52
N PRO A 7 -14.86 -1.26 -0.57
CA PRO A 7 -16.31 -1.31 -0.52
C PRO A 7 -16.83 -2.64 0.06
N ASP A 8 -18.01 -2.63 0.65
CA ASP A 8 -18.65 -3.85 1.18
C ASP A 8 -19.11 -4.81 0.07
N ASP A 9 -19.50 -4.24 -1.06
CA ASP A 9 -19.88 -4.95 -2.29
C ASP A 9 -19.57 -4.09 -3.54
N CYS A 10 -19.79 -4.64 -4.74
CA CYS A 10 -19.52 -3.98 -6.01
C CYS A 10 -20.59 -2.95 -6.44
N SER A 11 -21.62 -2.69 -5.62
CA SER A 11 -22.66 -1.72 -5.99
C SER A 11 -22.11 -0.28 -6.01
N VAL A 12 -22.71 0.54 -6.86
CA VAL A 12 -22.36 1.97 -6.94
C VAL A 12 -22.52 2.66 -5.58
N ASP A 13 -23.50 2.26 -4.79
CA ASP A 13 -23.79 2.87 -3.48
C ASP A 13 -22.73 2.47 -2.45
N SER A 14 -22.31 1.22 -2.43
CA SER A 14 -21.24 0.72 -1.55
C SER A 14 -19.89 1.37 -1.90
N VAL A 15 -19.53 1.42 -3.18
CA VAL A 15 -18.35 2.15 -3.68
C VAL A 15 -18.41 3.63 -3.31
N LYS A 16 -19.58 4.27 -3.41
CA LYS A 16 -19.76 5.66 -3.03
C LYS A 16 -19.60 5.89 -1.52
N ALA A 17 -20.08 4.97 -0.69
CA ALA A 17 -19.92 5.03 0.76
C ALA A 17 -18.43 4.96 1.13
N TYR A 18 -17.72 3.97 0.61
CA TYR A 18 -16.28 3.81 0.79
C TYR A 18 -15.49 5.05 0.34
N LEU A 19 -15.69 5.50 -0.89
CA LEU A 19 -15.00 6.68 -1.43
C LEU A 19 -15.31 7.96 -0.64
N ARG A 20 -16.49 8.07 -0.03
CA ARG A 20 -16.83 9.21 0.82
C ARG A 20 -16.00 9.25 2.09
N GLU A 21 -15.81 8.13 2.78
CA GLU A 21 -14.95 8.05 3.96
C GLU A 21 -13.50 8.33 3.60
N PHE A 22 -13.00 7.65 2.57
CA PHE A 22 -11.62 7.75 2.12
C PHE A 22 -11.24 9.18 1.68
N LEU A 23 -12.01 9.78 0.77
CA LEU A 23 -11.65 11.06 0.16
C LEU A 23 -12.01 12.28 1.02
N LEU A 24 -12.83 12.13 2.06
CA LEU A 24 -13.07 13.20 3.03
C LEU A 24 -12.02 13.26 4.14
N ASP A 25 -11.12 12.28 4.23
CA ASP A 25 -10.02 12.35 5.18
C ASP A 25 -9.03 13.48 4.79
N PRO A 26 -8.70 14.41 5.72
CA PRO A 26 -7.72 15.46 5.48
C PRO A 26 -6.31 14.95 5.25
N ASP A 27 -5.97 13.75 5.73
CA ASP A 27 -4.67 13.13 5.52
C ASP A 27 -4.57 12.50 4.12
N VAL A 28 -5.70 12.32 3.40
CA VAL A 28 -5.76 11.83 2.00
C VAL A 28 -5.88 13.01 1.02
N ILE A 29 -6.88 13.87 1.20
CA ILE A 29 -7.04 15.09 0.39
C ILE A 29 -6.76 16.31 1.27
N ASP A 30 -5.55 16.84 1.19
CA ASP A 30 -4.96 17.83 2.06
C ASP A 30 -5.31 19.29 1.71
N ILE A 31 -6.54 19.55 1.28
CA ILE A 31 -7.07 20.89 1.02
C ILE A 31 -8.04 21.34 2.12
N PRO A 32 -8.32 22.66 2.26
CA PRO A 32 -9.24 23.16 3.27
C PRO A 32 -10.60 22.46 3.25
N ALA A 33 -11.14 22.14 4.43
CA ALA A 33 -12.35 21.33 4.60
C ALA A 33 -13.53 21.76 3.71
N PRO A 34 -13.91 23.06 3.58
CA PRO A 34 -15.02 23.44 2.70
C PRO A 34 -14.78 23.07 1.24
N LEU A 35 -13.55 23.26 0.73
CA LEU A 35 -13.18 22.93 -0.64
C LEU A 35 -13.16 21.40 -0.84
N ARG A 36 -12.62 20.66 0.13
CA ARG A 36 -12.63 19.18 0.11
C ARG A 36 -14.05 18.63 0.07
N HIS A 37 -14.94 19.14 0.92
CA HIS A 37 -16.35 18.73 0.91
C HIS A 37 -17.05 19.07 -0.41
N LEU A 38 -16.82 20.26 -0.97
CA LEU A 38 -17.37 20.65 -2.25
C LEU A 38 -16.86 19.76 -3.39
N LEU A 39 -15.55 19.53 -3.47
CA LEU A 39 -14.92 18.66 -4.47
C LEU A 39 -15.45 17.22 -4.37
N VAL A 40 -15.36 16.63 -3.17
CA VAL A 40 -15.70 15.21 -2.98
C VAL A 40 -17.21 14.99 -3.16
N ARG A 41 -18.07 15.71 -2.44
CA ARG A 41 -19.54 15.50 -2.49
C ARG A 41 -20.18 16.06 -3.74
N GLY A 42 -19.66 17.20 -4.24
CA GLY A 42 -20.21 17.90 -5.40
C GLY A 42 -19.82 17.28 -6.74
N ILE A 43 -18.62 16.74 -6.87
CA ILE A 43 -18.06 16.25 -8.14
C ILE A 43 -17.73 14.77 -8.07
N ILE A 44 -16.77 14.37 -7.20
CA ILE A 44 -16.18 13.03 -7.25
C ILE A 44 -17.23 11.96 -6.99
N LEU A 45 -18.02 12.06 -5.92
CA LEU A 45 -19.04 11.07 -5.54
C LEU A 45 -20.25 11.00 -6.48
N ARG A 46 -20.37 11.92 -7.43
CA ARG A 46 -21.41 11.86 -8.47
C ARG A 46 -20.98 11.09 -9.72
N ILE A 47 -19.67 11.08 -10.00
CA ILE A 47 -19.13 10.55 -11.26
C ILE A 47 -18.34 9.26 -11.01
N ARG A 48 -17.42 9.28 -10.04
CA ARG A 48 -16.42 8.23 -9.87
C ARG A 48 -16.99 6.88 -9.44
N PRO A 49 -17.98 6.78 -8.53
CA PRO A 49 -18.52 5.48 -8.13
C PRO A 49 -19.05 4.65 -9.30
N LYS A 50 -19.74 5.29 -10.25
CA LYS A 50 -20.27 4.63 -11.45
C LYS A 50 -19.19 4.10 -12.39
N LYS A 51 -18.01 4.74 -12.40
CA LYS A 51 -16.86 4.30 -13.22
C LYS A 51 -16.05 3.21 -12.56
N ILE A 52 -15.96 3.22 -11.22
CA ILE A 52 -15.12 2.30 -10.45
C ILE A 52 -15.86 1.01 -10.08
N ALA A 53 -17.18 1.06 -9.85
CA ALA A 53 -17.97 -0.11 -9.47
C ALA A 53 -17.81 -1.29 -10.46
N PRO A 54 -17.84 -1.11 -11.80
CA PRO A 54 -17.55 -2.20 -12.74
C PRO A 54 -16.15 -2.81 -12.55
N ARG A 55 -15.11 -1.97 -12.31
CA ARG A 55 -13.74 -2.44 -12.11
C ARG A 55 -13.62 -3.31 -10.84
N TYR A 56 -14.34 -2.97 -9.75
CA TYR A 56 -14.45 -3.83 -8.58
C TYR A 56 -15.11 -5.18 -8.92
N SER A 57 -16.14 -5.18 -9.79
CA SER A 57 -16.82 -6.42 -10.18
C SER A 57 -15.90 -7.38 -10.94
N GLU A 58 -14.92 -6.88 -11.70
CA GLU A 58 -13.96 -7.69 -12.48
C GLU A 58 -12.98 -8.45 -11.58
N ILE A 59 -12.63 -7.91 -10.41
CA ILE A 59 -11.68 -8.50 -9.49
C ILE A 59 -12.32 -9.18 -8.27
N TRP A 60 -13.66 -9.13 -8.15
CA TRP A 60 -14.36 -9.59 -6.96
C TRP A 60 -14.31 -11.10 -6.82
N MET A 61 -13.92 -11.60 -5.63
CA MET A 61 -13.89 -13.01 -5.29
C MET A 61 -15.25 -13.46 -4.75
N GLU A 62 -15.48 -14.78 -4.62
CA GLU A 62 -16.72 -15.31 -4.01
C GLU A 62 -16.91 -14.82 -2.56
N GLU A 63 -15.80 -14.71 -1.80
CA GLU A 63 -15.82 -14.26 -0.39
C GLU A 63 -15.85 -12.73 -0.26
N GLY A 64 -15.67 -11.98 -1.33
CA GLY A 64 -15.68 -10.52 -1.31
C GLY A 64 -14.50 -9.85 -2.02
N SER A 65 -14.19 -8.62 -1.64
CA SER A 65 -13.02 -7.89 -2.17
C SER A 65 -11.71 -8.62 -1.86
N PRO A 66 -10.80 -8.80 -2.83
CA PRO A 66 -9.49 -9.43 -2.61
C PRO A 66 -8.74 -8.85 -1.41
N LEU A 67 -8.67 -7.52 -1.31
CA LEU A 67 -7.99 -6.84 -0.22
C LEU A 67 -8.53 -7.28 1.16
N ARG A 68 -9.85 -7.39 1.31
CA ARG A 68 -10.47 -7.84 2.57
C ARG A 68 -10.24 -9.33 2.81
N VAL A 69 -10.38 -10.15 1.78
CA VAL A 69 -10.20 -11.61 1.86
C VAL A 69 -8.78 -11.95 2.25
N TYR A 70 -7.79 -11.43 1.55
CA TYR A 70 -6.38 -11.70 1.86
C TYR A 70 -5.94 -11.12 3.21
N THR A 71 -6.39 -9.91 3.57
CA THR A 71 -6.09 -9.35 4.90
C THR A 71 -6.67 -10.22 6.01
N LYS A 72 -7.88 -10.77 5.81
CA LYS A 72 -8.48 -11.70 6.79
C LYS A 72 -7.70 -13.01 6.86
N ARG A 73 -7.33 -13.61 5.72
CA ARG A 73 -6.56 -14.85 5.68
C ARG A 73 -5.19 -14.70 6.34
N MET A 74 -4.49 -13.57 6.13
CA MET A 74 -3.27 -13.23 6.87
C MET A 74 -3.49 -13.23 8.38
N ALA A 75 -4.56 -12.58 8.85
CA ALA A 75 -4.86 -12.50 10.28
C ALA A 75 -5.23 -13.86 10.88
N ASP A 76 -6.02 -14.66 10.15
CA ASP A 76 -6.40 -16.02 10.57
C ASP A 76 -5.15 -16.93 10.68
N ALA A 77 -4.26 -16.87 9.69
CA ALA A 77 -3.03 -17.65 9.67
C ALA A 77 -2.04 -17.22 10.76
N LEU A 78 -1.90 -15.91 11.03
CA LEU A 78 -1.11 -15.42 12.15
C LEU A 78 -1.65 -15.91 13.49
N LYS A 79 -2.96 -15.83 13.70
CA LYS A 79 -3.60 -16.33 14.91
C LYS A 79 -3.37 -17.82 15.10
N GLU A 80 -3.45 -18.61 14.03
CA GLU A 80 -3.20 -20.06 14.07
C GLU A 80 -1.74 -20.37 14.45
N ASN A 81 -0.79 -19.62 13.91
CA ASN A 81 0.65 -19.84 14.16
C ASN A 81 1.12 -19.33 15.54
N LEU A 82 0.56 -18.20 16.01
CA LEU A 82 0.94 -17.59 17.29
C LEU A 82 0.20 -18.18 18.51
N GLY A 83 -0.88 -18.93 18.30
CA GLY A 83 -1.61 -19.63 19.34
C GLY A 83 -2.36 -18.70 20.31
N ASP A 84 -1.68 -18.20 21.32
CA ASP A 84 -2.30 -17.39 22.39
C ASP A 84 -2.50 -15.90 22.03
N VAL A 85 -2.28 -15.51 20.78
CA VAL A 85 -2.44 -14.12 20.31
C VAL A 85 -3.80 -13.92 19.66
N GLU A 86 -4.57 -12.93 20.14
CA GLU A 86 -5.79 -12.48 19.46
C GLU A 86 -5.46 -11.56 18.29
N CYS A 87 -5.76 -11.98 17.07
CA CYS A 87 -5.55 -11.19 15.86
C CYS A 87 -6.89 -10.72 15.28
N GLN A 88 -7.05 -9.41 15.09
CA GLN A 88 -8.26 -8.81 14.51
C GLN A 88 -7.89 -7.90 13.33
N VAL A 89 -8.76 -7.86 12.32
CA VAL A 89 -8.62 -6.98 11.16
C VAL A 89 -9.47 -5.73 11.35
N GLY A 90 -8.86 -4.57 11.15
CA GLY A 90 -9.55 -3.29 11.05
C GLY A 90 -9.27 -2.63 9.69
N MET A 91 -10.31 -2.14 9.03
CA MET A 91 -10.17 -1.31 7.84
C MET A 91 -10.19 0.16 8.24
N ARG A 92 -9.23 0.94 7.68
CA ARG A 92 -9.23 2.38 7.95
C ARG A 92 -10.49 3.04 7.40
N TYR A 93 -10.99 2.55 6.26
CA TYR A 93 -12.22 2.99 5.62
C TYR A 93 -13.09 1.77 5.27
N GLY A 94 -14.38 1.81 5.61
CA GLY A 94 -15.30 0.69 5.41
C GLY A 94 -15.23 -0.37 6.51
N ASN A 95 -15.51 -1.63 6.18
CA ASN A 95 -15.73 -2.71 7.13
C ASN A 95 -14.80 -3.92 6.94
N PRO A 96 -14.44 -4.64 8.05
CA PRO A 96 -14.71 -4.29 9.44
C PRO A 96 -13.93 -3.05 9.88
N SER A 97 -14.54 -2.14 10.61
CA SER A 97 -13.88 -0.90 11.03
C SER A 97 -12.81 -1.17 12.11
N ILE A 98 -11.84 -0.25 12.24
CA ILE A 98 -10.85 -0.26 13.34
C ILE A 98 -11.57 -0.32 14.70
N ARG A 99 -12.66 0.44 14.85
CA ARG A 99 -13.48 0.39 16.08
C ARG A 99 -13.95 -1.01 16.41
N HIS A 100 -14.53 -1.71 15.42
CA HIS A 100 -15.04 -3.07 15.62
C HIS A 100 -13.93 -4.06 16.01
N ALA A 101 -12.74 -3.95 15.40
CA ALA A 101 -11.59 -4.77 15.77
C ALA A 101 -11.15 -4.51 17.21
N LEU A 102 -11.08 -3.24 17.63
CA LEU A 102 -10.70 -2.85 18.99
C LEU A 102 -11.75 -3.28 20.04
N GLU A 103 -13.04 -3.21 19.72
CA GLU A 103 -14.13 -3.72 20.61
C GLU A 103 -13.93 -5.21 20.87
N LYS A 104 -13.67 -6.02 19.84
CA LYS A 104 -13.43 -7.46 20.00
C LYS A 104 -12.21 -7.78 20.86
N LEU A 105 -11.09 -7.05 20.65
CA LEU A 105 -9.87 -7.25 21.42
C LEU A 105 -10.08 -6.84 22.90
N LYS A 106 -10.80 -5.76 23.15
CA LYS A 106 -11.18 -5.32 24.49
C LYS A 106 -12.05 -6.37 25.19
N ASP A 107 -13.06 -6.91 24.50
CA ASP A 107 -13.97 -7.94 25.04
C ASP A 107 -13.24 -9.26 25.30
N ALA A 108 -12.17 -9.55 24.56
CA ALA A 108 -11.27 -10.69 24.79
C ALA A 108 -10.29 -10.47 25.96
N GLY A 109 -10.27 -9.28 26.58
CA GLY A 109 -9.42 -8.98 27.72
C GLY A 109 -7.95 -8.75 27.39
N VAL A 110 -7.64 -8.32 26.16
CA VAL A 110 -6.27 -8.04 25.72
C VAL A 110 -5.68 -6.87 26.53
N GLU A 111 -4.49 -7.07 27.09
CA GLU A 111 -3.75 -6.08 27.87
C GLU A 111 -2.65 -5.39 27.05
N ASP A 112 -1.97 -6.15 26.16
CA ASP A 112 -0.93 -5.68 25.26
C ASP A 112 -1.46 -5.64 23.83
N LEU A 113 -1.46 -4.47 23.19
CA LEU A 113 -2.03 -4.21 21.87
C LEU A 113 -0.96 -3.78 20.89
N LEU A 114 -0.63 -4.65 19.92
CA LEU A 114 0.13 -4.25 18.73
C LEU A 114 -0.81 -3.68 17.67
N ILE A 115 -0.56 -2.43 17.26
CA ILE A 115 -1.23 -1.80 16.13
C ILE A 115 -0.30 -1.91 14.91
N ALA A 116 -0.70 -2.74 13.94
CA ALA A 116 0.09 -3.08 12.77
C ALA A 116 -0.62 -2.66 11.47
N PRO A 117 -0.38 -1.42 10.97
CA PRO A 117 -0.79 -1.02 9.64
C PRO A 117 0.00 -1.78 8.56
N LEU A 118 -0.71 -2.37 7.62
CA LEU A 118 -0.14 -3.20 6.55
C LEU A 118 0.40 -2.38 5.37
N PHE A 119 1.25 -1.40 5.70
CA PHE A 119 1.91 -0.51 4.73
C PHE A 119 3.40 -0.47 5.01
N PRO A 120 4.22 -1.19 4.23
CA PRO A 120 5.67 -1.25 4.48
C PRO A 120 6.33 0.13 4.48
N GLN A 121 5.95 0.99 3.54
CA GLN A 121 6.45 2.35 3.41
C GLN A 121 5.53 3.34 4.14
N HIS A 122 6.07 4.12 5.08
CA HIS A 122 5.28 5.10 5.82
C HIS A 122 4.69 6.17 4.91
N ALA A 123 3.38 6.40 5.05
CA ALA A 123 2.71 7.58 4.50
C ALA A 123 1.66 8.12 5.49
N GLN A 124 1.52 9.45 5.55
CA GLN A 124 0.50 10.07 6.40
C GLN A 124 -0.92 9.65 5.97
N ALA A 125 -1.13 9.44 4.65
CA ALA A 125 -2.41 9.02 4.09
C ALA A 125 -2.77 7.54 4.34
N THR A 126 -1.85 6.74 4.87
CA THR A 126 -2.05 5.31 5.20
C THR A 126 -1.72 5.03 6.66
N THR A 127 -0.46 4.81 6.99
CA THR A 127 0.00 4.53 8.36
C THR A 127 -0.41 5.63 9.32
N GLY A 128 -0.14 6.90 8.99
CA GLY A 128 -0.43 8.03 9.87
C GLY A 128 -1.91 8.15 10.23
N THR A 129 -2.80 8.09 9.22
CA THR A 129 -4.25 8.16 9.48
C THR A 129 -4.78 6.91 10.17
N SER A 130 -4.21 5.73 9.92
CA SER A 130 -4.57 4.48 10.61
C SER A 130 -4.24 4.53 12.10
N MET A 131 -3.04 4.97 12.44
CA MET A 131 -2.61 5.16 13.83
C MET A 131 -3.47 6.21 14.55
N LYS A 132 -3.69 7.36 13.91
CA LYS A 132 -4.54 8.43 14.44
C LYS A 132 -5.96 7.95 14.73
N GLU A 133 -6.58 7.18 13.82
CA GLU A 133 -7.91 6.64 14.03
C GLU A 133 -7.93 5.58 15.13
N SER A 134 -6.93 4.71 15.21
CA SER A 134 -6.80 3.72 16.30
C SER A 134 -6.76 4.40 17.66
N MET A 135 -5.91 5.41 17.83
CA MET A 135 -5.81 6.16 19.08
C MET A 135 -7.11 6.92 19.41
N ASN A 136 -7.82 7.44 18.39
CA ASN A 136 -9.11 8.07 18.57
C ASN A 136 -10.16 7.06 19.06
N GLN A 137 -10.21 5.87 18.47
CA GLN A 137 -11.17 4.83 18.86
C GLN A 137 -10.87 4.25 20.26
N LEU A 138 -9.60 4.04 20.61
CA LEU A 138 -9.20 3.64 21.97
C LEU A 138 -9.70 4.64 23.02
N ARG A 139 -9.56 5.94 22.76
CA ARG A 139 -10.09 6.98 23.63
C ARG A 139 -11.61 6.95 23.75
N LEU A 140 -12.33 6.76 22.64
CA LEU A 140 -13.79 6.68 22.60
C LEU A 140 -14.35 5.42 23.31
N LEU A 141 -13.56 4.33 23.32
CA LEU A 141 -13.88 3.10 24.01
C LEU A 141 -13.51 3.12 25.50
N ASP A 142 -12.85 4.18 25.96
CA ASP A 142 -12.23 4.28 27.28
C ASP A 142 -11.42 3.00 27.61
N TRP A 143 -10.59 2.57 26.67
CA TRP A 143 -9.73 1.39 26.79
C TRP A 143 -8.26 1.82 26.71
N ARG A 144 -7.44 1.33 27.65
CA ARG A 144 -6.04 1.75 27.83
C ARG A 144 -5.11 0.55 27.95
N PRO A 145 -4.95 -0.24 26.88
CA PRO A 145 -3.95 -1.30 26.86
C PRO A 145 -2.54 -0.72 26.81
N ASN A 146 -1.53 -1.55 27.05
CA ASN A 146 -0.16 -1.23 26.63
C ASN A 146 -0.10 -1.24 25.11
N ILE A 147 0.40 -0.18 24.47
CA ILE A 147 0.34 0.00 23.03
C ILE A 147 1.73 -0.17 22.44
N PHE A 148 1.85 -1.05 21.46
CA PHE A 148 2.99 -1.22 20.59
C PHE A 148 2.60 -0.80 19.17
N GLU A 149 3.49 -0.12 18.45
CA GLU A 149 3.19 0.47 17.15
C GLU A 149 4.19 0.00 16.10
N MET A 150 3.69 -0.62 15.03
CA MET A 150 4.46 -0.88 13.82
C MET A 150 4.20 0.25 12.82
N THR A 151 5.17 1.14 12.63
CA THR A 151 4.97 2.36 11.83
C THR A 151 5.48 2.27 10.40
N HIS A 152 6.46 1.42 10.14
CA HIS A 152 7.03 1.10 8.82
C HIS A 152 7.97 -0.10 8.94
N PHE A 153 8.19 -0.81 7.85
CA PHE A 153 9.06 -1.99 7.78
C PHE A 153 9.62 -2.20 6.35
N GLU A 154 9.95 -1.11 5.69
CA GLU A 154 10.35 -1.04 4.27
C GLU A 154 11.64 -1.78 3.94
N GLU A 155 12.48 -2.08 4.93
CA GLU A 155 13.73 -2.84 4.77
C GLU A 155 13.79 -4.09 5.66
N ASP A 156 12.69 -4.40 6.36
CA ASP A 156 12.66 -5.57 7.24
C ASP A 156 12.87 -6.86 6.41
N PRO A 157 13.85 -7.71 6.77
CA PRO A 157 14.08 -8.97 6.08
C PRO A 157 12.82 -9.86 6.02
N ALA A 158 11.97 -9.82 7.04
CA ALA A 158 10.70 -10.54 7.06
C ALA A 158 9.74 -10.12 5.93
N PHE A 159 9.89 -8.90 5.40
CA PHE A 159 9.15 -8.41 4.24
C PHE A 159 9.96 -8.56 2.94
N ILE A 160 11.25 -8.22 2.97
CA ILE A 160 12.09 -8.16 1.76
C ILE A 160 12.35 -9.56 1.19
N ASP A 161 12.64 -10.55 2.04
CA ASP A 161 13.00 -11.88 1.56
C ASP A 161 11.84 -12.60 0.86
N PRO A 162 10.61 -12.68 1.42
CA PRO A 162 9.49 -13.28 0.69
C PRO A 162 9.10 -12.48 -0.56
N LEU A 163 9.25 -11.15 -0.54
CA LEU A 163 9.00 -10.34 -1.73
C LEU A 163 10.02 -10.64 -2.84
N ALA A 164 11.30 -10.75 -2.52
CA ALA A 164 12.33 -11.13 -3.49
C ALA A 164 12.10 -12.55 -4.03
N GLU A 165 11.74 -13.50 -3.16
CA GLU A 165 11.43 -14.88 -3.57
C GLU A 165 10.19 -14.95 -4.48
N SER A 166 9.16 -14.12 -4.26
CA SER A 166 8.00 -14.06 -5.17
C SER A 166 8.33 -13.50 -6.55
N ILE A 167 9.34 -12.64 -6.66
CA ILE A 167 9.80 -12.04 -7.92
C ILE A 167 10.72 -12.99 -8.69
N ARG A 168 11.61 -13.70 -7.99
CA ARG A 168 12.71 -14.51 -8.54
C ARG A 168 12.29 -15.46 -9.69
N PRO A 169 11.16 -16.20 -9.63
CA PRO A 169 10.75 -17.09 -10.71
C PRO A 169 10.42 -16.39 -12.03
N HIS A 170 10.19 -15.08 -12.00
CA HIS A 170 9.76 -14.29 -13.15
C HIS A 170 10.90 -13.51 -13.81
N ILE A 171 12.08 -13.46 -13.17
CA ILE A 171 13.26 -12.72 -13.70
C ILE A 171 14.03 -13.61 -14.66
N SER A 172 14.33 -13.07 -15.85
CA SER A 172 15.27 -13.60 -16.84
C SER A 172 16.37 -12.58 -17.15
N GLU A 173 17.38 -13.00 -17.92
CA GLU A 173 18.46 -12.09 -18.36
C GLU A 173 17.93 -10.89 -19.18
N ASP A 174 16.85 -11.10 -19.95
CA ASP A 174 16.27 -10.10 -20.84
C ASP A 174 15.16 -9.27 -20.20
N SER A 175 14.65 -9.70 -19.03
CA SER A 175 13.55 -9.02 -18.36
C SER A 175 13.99 -7.73 -17.67
N HIS A 176 13.09 -6.75 -17.62
CA HIS A 176 13.26 -5.52 -16.85
C HIS A 176 12.27 -5.52 -15.66
N LEU A 177 12.78 -5.33 -14.44
CA LEU A 177 11.96 -5.27 -13.23
C LEU A 177 11.46 -3.84 -12.98
N LEU A 178 10.15 -3.64 -12.99
CA LEU A 178 9.53 -2.36 -12.68
C LEU A 178 8.86 -2.39 -11.30
N PHE A 179 9.38 -1.59 -10.39
CA PHE A 179 8.74 -1.32 -9.10
C PHE A 179 7.68 -0.23 -9.28
N SER A 180 6.41 -0.60 -9.13
CA SER A 180 5.29 0.33 -9.22
C SER A 180 4.71 0.59 -7.83
N TYR A 181 5.03 1.71 -7.22
CA TYR A 181 4.49 2.14 -5.94
C TYR A 181 3.23 2.97 -6.12
N HIS A 182 2.34 3.01 -5.13
CA HIS A 182 1.25 3.97 -5.16
C HIS A 182 1.80 5.40 -5.15
N GLY A 183 1.40 6.22 -6.10
CA GLY A 183 1.81 7.62 -6.17
C GLY A 183 1.27 8.45 -5.00
N LEU A 184 2.03 9.46 -4.60
CA LEU A 184 1.58 10.46 -3.64
C LEU A 184 1.77 11.88 -4.19
N PRO A 185 0.90 12.84 -3.82
CA PRO A 185 1.12 14.24 -4.11
C PRO A 185 2.42 14.75 -3.50
N LEU A 186 3.15 15.62 -4.19
CA LEU A 186 4.40 16.20 -3.68
C LEU A 186 4.20 17.00 -2.38
N SER A 187 2.97 17.47 -2.09
CA SER A 187 2.64 18.11 -0.82
C SER A 187 2.79 17.15 0.36
N HIS A 188 2.45 15.86 0.18
CA HIS A 188 2.63 14.82 1.21
C HIS A 188 4.11 14.58 1.49
N ILE A 189 4.94 14.51 0.44
CA ILE A 189 6.38 14.34 0.57
C ILE A 189 7.03 15.52 1.31
N ARG A 190 6.61 16.76 1.00
CA ARG A 190 7.14 17.94 1.71
C ARG A 190 6.81 17.99 3.18
N ARG A 191 5.69 17.38 3.60
CA ARG A 191 5.27 17.36 5.01
C ARG A 191 6.09 16.41 5.88
N CYS A 192 6.73 15.39 5.30
CA CYS A 192 7.58 14.46 6.03
C CYS A 192 8.80 15.18 6.61
N ASP A 193 9.36 16.12 5.85
CA ASP A 193 10.52 16.91 6.24
C ASP A 193 10.08 18.15 7.03
N LYS A 194 10.18 18.07 8.37
CA LYS A 194 9.84 19.17 9.27
C LYS A 194 10.78 20.37 9.14
N THR A 195 11.98 20.19 8.60
CA THR A 195 12.93 21.28 8.36
C THR A 195 12.60 22.07 7.10
N GLY A 196 11.91 21.42 6.13
CA GLY A 196 11.57 21.95 4.82
C GLY A 196 12.78 22.26 3.95
N SER A 197 13.95 21.71 4.25
CA SER A 197 15.22 22.00 3.57
C SER A 197 15.79 20.83 2.77
N HIS A 198 15.31 19.59 2.97
CA HIS A 198 15.88 18.39 2.39
C HIS A 198 14.96 17.76 1.32
N CYS A 199 13.78 17.26 1.70
CA CYS A 199 12.90 16.52 0.78
C CYS A 199 12.39 17.38 -0.37
N LEU A 200 12.65 16.95 -1.62
CA LEU A 200 12.35 17.68 -2.86
C LEU A 200 13.08 19.05 -2.99
N LYS A 201 14.15 19.26 -2.25
CA LYS A 201 14.98 20.47 -2.26
C LYS A 201 16.43 20.18 -2.60
N VAL A 202 16.92 19.04 -2.14
CA VAL A 202 18.28 18.56 -2.43
C VAL A 202 18.20 17.55 -3.55
N ASP A 203 19.10 17.62 -4.51
CA ASP A 203 19.24 16.62 -5.57
C ASP A 203 19.51 15.25 -4.92
N SER A 204 18.83 14.23 -5.47
CA SER A 204 18.94 12.85 -4.93
C SER A 204 18.64 12.73 -3.42
N CYS A 205 17.69 13.50 -2.90
CA CYS A 205 17.33 13.55 -1.46
C CYS A 205 16.97 12.19 -0.85
N CYS A 206 16.66 11.18 -1.66
CA CYS A 206 16.36 9.81 -1.23
C CYS A 206 17.58 8.87 -1.24
N SER A 207 18.78 9.33 -1.65
CA SER A 207 19.95 8.45 -1.81
C SER A 207 20.61 8.03 -0.49
N PHE A 208 20.44 8.81 0.57
CA PHE A 208 21.06 8.58 1.88
C PHE A 208 20.03 8.70 3.00
N LYS A 209 20.19 7.90 4.06
CA LYS A 209 19.41 8.03 5.28
C LYS A 209 19.85 9.27 6.08
N VAL A 210 18.93 10.18 6.32
CA VAL A 210 19.10 11.36 7.15
C VAL A 210 17.85 11.57 8.01
N PRO A 211 17.93 12.30 9.14
CA PRO A 211 16.76 12.51 10.00
C PRO A 211 15.57 13.15 9.26
N GLU A 212 15.84 14.02 8.29
CA GLU A 212 14.84 14.74 7.52
C GLU A 212 13.98 13.84 6.63
N ASN A 213 14.52 12.70 6.17
CA ASN A 213 13.81 11.77 5.29
C ASN A 213 13.38 10.47 5.99
N SER A 214 13.59 10.35 7.31
CA SER A 214 13.27 9.14 8.08
C SER A 214 11.82 8.67 7.99
N MET A 215 10.89 9.58 7.70
CA MET A 215 9.46 9.30 7.50
C MET A 215 9.00 9.64 6.07
N CYS A 216 9.94 9.72 5.12
CA CYS A 216 9.63 10.08 3.76
C CYS A 216 9.26 8.86 2.92
N TYR A 217 8.02 8.81 2.44
CA TYR A 217 7.51 7.72 1.60
C TYR A 217 8.40 7.42 0.39
N ALA A 218 8.82 8.45 -0.35
CA ALA A 218 9.68 8.26 -1.53
C ALA A 218 11.05 7.67 -1.16
N HIS A 219 11.59 8.03 0.00
CA HIS A 219 12.81 7.42 0.53
C HIS A 219 12.59 5.95 0.89
N HIS A 220 11.50 5.62 1.61
CA HIS A 220 11.15 4.24 1.93
C HIS A 220 10.95 3.37 0.68
N CYS A 221 10.31 3.90 -0.38
CA CYS A 221 10.22 3.19 -1.67
C CYS A 221 11.60 2.88 -2.26
N ASN A 222 12.54 3.82 -2.19
CA ASN A 222 13.92 3.58 -2.64
C ASN A 222 14.63 2.54 -1.77
N LEU A 223 14.46 2.57 -0.46
CA LEU A 223 15.05 1.58 0.46
C LEU A 223 14.54 0.17 0.16
N THR A 224 13.22 -0.01 0.06
CA THR A 224 12.61 -1.31 -0.34
C THR A 224 13.17 -1.78 -1.68
N THR A 225 13.20 -0.91 -2.70
CA THR A 225 13.72 -1.27 -4.02
C THR A 225 15.17 -1.75 -3.94
N ARG A 226 16.05 -1.01 -3.24
CA ARG A 226 17.47 -1.38 -3.10
C ARG A 226 17.65 -2.69 -2.35
N ALA A 227 16.88 -2.92 -1.30
CA ALA A 227 16.93 -4.17 -0.53
C ALA A 227 16.53 -5.37 -1.40
N VAL A 228 15.41 -5.27 -2.14
CA VAL A 228 14.94 -6.33 -3.06
C VAL A 228 15.93 -6.55 -4.20
N VAL A 229 16.42 -5.50 -4.84
CA VAL A 229 17.41 -5.57 -5.93
C VAL A 229 18.70 -6.22 -5.46
N GLY A 230 19.17 -5.87 -4.24
CA GLY A 230 20.33 -6.50 -3.60
C GLY A 230 20.14 -7.99 -3.35
N ASN A 231 18.96 -8.40 -2.85
CA ASN A 231 18.61 -9.81 -2.64
C ASN A 231 18.53 -10.59 -3.96
N LEU A 232 18.01 -9.98 -5.03
CA LEU A 232 17.93 -10.58 -6.36
C LEU A 232 19.26 -10.57 -7.13
N GLY A 233 20.25 -9.79 -6.70
CA GLY A 233 21.54 -9.63 -7.40
C GLY A 233 21.42 -8.87 -8.74
N LEU A 234 20.46 -7.97 -8.88
CA LEU A 234 20.23 -7.21 -10.11
C LEU A 234 21.14 -5.96 -10.22
N ASN A 235 21.45 -5.57 -11.43
CA ASN A 235 22.21 -4.34 -11.73
C ASN A 235 21.25 -3.15 -11.96
N ASP A 236 21.75 -1.92 -11.83
CA ASP A 236 20.98 -0.68 -12.00
C ASP A 236 20.29 -0.54 -13.37
N SER A 237 20.79 -1.21 -14.42
CA SER A 237 20.19 -1.21 -15.76
C SER A 237 18.97 -2.15 -15.91
N ASN A 238 18.75 -3.03 -14.93
CA ASN A 238 17.74 -4.09 -15.01
C ASN A 238 16.45 -3.77 -14.26
N PHE A 239 16.38 -2.63 -13.59
CA PHE A 239 15.16 -2.21 -12.86
C PHE A 239 14.88 -0.72 -12.98
N SER A 240 13.64 -0.36 -12.65
CA SER A 240 13.17 1.02 -12.55
C SER A 240 12.13 1.19 -11.46
N ILE A 241 11.97 2.43 -10.98
CA ILE A 241 10.91 2.82 -10.04
C ILE A 241 9.90 3.69 -10.78
N SER A 242 8.62 3.49 -10.48
CA SER A 242 7.51 4.31 -10.97
C SER A 242 6.41 4.45 -9.93
N TYR A 243 5.45 5.33 -10.20
CA TYR A 243 4.34 5.65 -9.28
C TYR A 243 3.01 5.60 -10.00
N GLN A 244 2.08 4.76 -9.52
CA GLN A 244 0.75 4.54 -10.08
C GLN A 244 -0.35 5.36 -9.41
N SER A 245 -1.57 5.27 -9.91
CA SER A 245 -2.83 5.74 -9.28
C SER A 245 -2.94 7.25 -9.09
N ARG A 246 -2.42 8.04 -10.03
CA ARG A 246 -2.49 9.51 -9.98
C ARG A 246 -3.94 10.02 -9.98
N LEU A 247 -4.25 10.92 -9.06
CA LEU A 247 -5.57 11.53 -8.92
C LEU A 247 -5.52 13.06 -9.01
N GLY A 248 -6.26 13.62 -9.97
CA GLY A 248 -6.47 15.06 -10.09
C GLY A 248 -5.25 15.85 -10.60
N PRO A 249 -5.30 17.20 -10.54
CA PRO A 249 -4.33 18.08 -11.19
C PRO A 249 -3.08 18.39 -10.33
N ALA A 250 -2.99 17.90 -9.10
CA ALA A 250 -1.83 18.12 -8.24
C ALA A 250 -0.54 17.56 -8.88
N LYS A 251 0.61 18.07 -8.47
CA LYS A 251 1.90 17.45 -8.80
C LYS A 251 2.12 16.24 -7.92
N TRP A 252 2.41 15.10 -8.53
CA TRP A 252 2.63 13.80 -7.89
C TRP A 252 4.09 13.37 -8.04
N LEU A 253 4.47 12.31 -7.30
CA LEU A 253 5.72 11.60 -7.54
C LEU A 253 5.79 11.12 -8.99
N GLU A 254 6.97 11.15 -9.56
CA GLU A 254 7.27 10.77 -10.95
C GLU A 254 8.48 9.83 -11.00
N PRO A 255 8.63 9.04 -12.10
CA PRO A 255 7.73 8.95 -13.26
C PRO A 255 6.43 8.22 -12.95
N SER A 256 5.35 8.51 -13.70
CA SER A 256 4.13 7.69 -13.59
C SER A 256 4.38 6.31 -14.17
N THR A 257 3.68 5.28 -13.65
CA THR A 257 3.83 3.90 -14.16
C THR A 257 3.48 3.82 -15.63
N ILE A 258 2.40 4.46 -16.08
CA ILE A 258 2.01 4.52 -17.50
C ILE A 258 3.13 5.12 -18.36
N SER A 259 3.64 6.29 -18.00
CA SER A 259 4.71 6.92 -18.80
C SER A 259 5.99 6.09 -18.79
N LYS A 260 6.28 5.39 -17.68
CA LYS A 260 7.48 4.57 -17.57
C LYS A 260 7.43 3.30 -18.43
N VAL A 261 6.30 2.62 -18.49
CA VAL A 261 6.16 1.43 -19.35
C VAL A 261 6.20 1.81 -20.83
N GLU A 262 5.65 2.96 -21.22
CA GLU A 262 5.76 3.46 -22.59
C GLU A 262 7.21 3.82 -22.97
N GLU A 263 7.95 4.44 -22.05
CA GLU A 263 9.39 4.73 -22.21
C GLU A 263 10.17 3.42 -22.40
N LEU A 264 10.03 2.46 -21.45
CA LEU A 264 10.72 1.17 -21.49
C LEU A 264 10.45 0.41 -22.79
N ALA A 265 9.21 0.36 -23.27
CA ALA A 265 8.85 -0.28 -24.54
C ALA A 265 9.53 0.39 -25.74
N LYS A 266 9.55 1.74 -25.78
CA LYS A 266 10.24 2.53 -26.82
C LYS A 266 11.76 2.33 -26.79
N ASP A 267 12.33 2.13 -25.61
CA ASP A 267 13.76 1.83 -25.41
C ASP A 267 14.12 0.37 -25.74
N GLY A 268 13.15 -0.41 -26.25
CA GLY A 268 13.34 -1.76 -26.72
C GLY A 268 13.25 -2.84 -25.62
N LYS A 269 12.80 -2.51 -24.42
CA LYS A 269 12.48 -3.53 -23.41
C LYS A 269 11.22 -4.26 -23.81
N LYS A 270 11.34 -5.59 -24.01
CA LYS A 270 10.26 -6.45 -24.52
C LYS A 270 9.55 -7.23 -23.43
N ASP A 271 10.31 -7.60 -22.39
CA ASP A 271 9.83 -8.41 -21.27
C ASP A 271 9.87 -7.60 -19.98
N LEU A 272 8.70 -7.39 -19.38
CA LEU A 272 8.55 -6.60 -18.17
C LEU A 272 8.01 -7.46 -17.03
N VAL A 273 8.68 -7.38 -15.89
CA VAL A 273 8.17 -7.90 -14.62
C VAL A 273 7.79 -6.72 -13.74
N VAL A 274 6.54 -6.63 -13.33
CA VAL A 274 6.03 -5.52 -12.50
C VAL A 274 5.73 -6.03 -11.11
N VAL A 275 6.22 -5.32 -10.10
CA VAL A 275 5.93 -5.59 -8.69
C VAL A 275 5.45 -4.34 -7.99
N SER A 276 4.53 -4.50 -7.04
CA SER A 276 3.91 -3.37 -6.31
C SER A 276 4.13 -3.47 -4.80
N PRO A 277 5.34 -3.14 -4.28
CA PRO A 277 5.70 -3.40 -2.88
C PRO A 277 4.98 -2.52 -1.85
N ALA A 278 4.18 -1.55 -2.29
CA ALA A 278 3.35 -0.75 -1.39
C ALA A 278 2.09 -1.50 -0.92
N PHE A 279 1.78 -2.65 -1.52
CA PHE A 279 0.59 -3.44 -1.23
C PHE A 279 0.99 -4.84 -0.76
N LEU A 280 0.49 -5.23 0.42
CA LEU A 280 0.66 -6.60 0.94
C LEU A 280 -0.47 -7.53 0.51
N ALA A 281 -1.63 -6.98 0.20
CA ALA A 281 -2.78 -7.70 -0.31
C ALA A 281 -3.22 -7.14 -1.66
N ASP A 282 -3.54 -8.02 -2.61
CA ASP A 282 -4.05 -7.63 -3.91
C ASP A 282 -5.37 -6.86 -3.80
N GLY A 283 -5.52 -5.88 -4.66
CA GLY A 283 -6.68 -4.99 -4.71
C GLY A 283 -6.91 -4.44 -6.12
N LEU A 284 -7.66 -3.35 -6.18
CA LEU A 284 -7.98 -2.70 -7.45
C LEU A 284 -6.72 -2.21 -8.17
N GLU A 285 -5.77 -1.71 -7.40
CA GLU A 285 -4.51 -1.11 -7.88
C GLU A 285 -3.56 -2.13 -8.50
N THR A 286 -3.63 -3.40 -8.09
CA THR A 286 -2.77 -4.47 -8.59
C THR A 286 -3.45 -5.31 -9.65
N LEU A 287 -4.69 -5.74 -9.42
CA LEU A 287 -5.41 -6.67 -10.31
C LEU A 287 -6.09 -5.99 -11.50
N GLU A 288 -6.42 -4.70 -11.39
CA GLU A 288 -7.05 -3.98 -12.50
C GLU A 288 -6.10 -2.96 -13.12
N GLU A 289 -5.54 -2.03 -12.34
CA GLU A 289 -4.68 -0.97 -12.88
C GLU A 289 -3.41 -1.54 -13.52
N LEU A 290 -2.67 -2.44 -12.83
CA LEU A 290 -1.43 -3.01 -13.38
C LEU A 290 -1.68 -4.10 -14.40
N GLU A 291 -2.57 -5.06 -14.10
CA GLU A 291 -2.79 -6.22 -14.98
C GLU A 291 -3.54 -5.87 -16.26
N LEU A 292 -4.41 -4.87 -16.25
CA LEU A 292 -5.19 -4.50 -17.43
C LEU A 292 -4.68 -3.21 -18.06
N GLU A 293 -4.77 -2.07 -17.35
CA GLU A 293 -4.48 -0.74 -17.91
C GLU A 293 -2.99 -0.58 -18.26
N VAL A 294 -2.08 -0.88 -17.33
CA VAL A 294 -0.63 -0.74 -17.56
C VAL A 294 -0.12 -1.73 -18.60
N ARG A 295 -0.63 -2.97 -18.57
CA ARG A 295 -0.30 -4.00 -19.59
C ARG A 295 -0.69 -3.53 -21.00
N GLU A 296 -1.91 -2.99 -21.17
CA GLU A 296 -2.37 -2.47 -22.45
C GLU A 296 -1.43 -1.40 -22.99
N HIS A 297 -1.03 -0.44 -22.15
CA HIS A 297 -0.07 0.60 -22.54
C HIS A 297 1.28 0.05 -22.96
N PHE A 298 1.83 -0.91 -22.19
CA PHE A 298 3.12 -1.52 -22.53
C PHE A 298 3.08 -2.25 -23.86
N MET A 299 2.07 -3.10 -24.07
CA MET A 299 1.89 -3.87 -25.31
C MET A 299 1.65 -2.97 -26.53
N ALA A 300 0.85 -1.91 -26.37
CA ALA A 300 0.57 -0.94 -27.44
C ALA A 300 1.80 -0.16 -27.90
N HIS A 301 2.84 -0.03 -27.07
CA HIS A 301 4.08 0.70 -27.38
C HIS A 301 5.24 -0.22 -27.77
N GLY A 302 5.01 -1.51 -27.95
CA GLY A 302 5.99 -2.45 -28.48
C GLY A 302 6.58 -3.43 -27.47
N GLY A 303 6.02 -3.51 -26.26
CA GLY A 303 6.27 -4.62 -25.33
C GLY A 303 5.72 -5.95 -25.88
N GLU A 304 6.28 -7.06 -25.47
CA GLU A 304 5.91 -8.40 -25.93
C GLU A 304 5.36 -9.27 -24.79
N SER A 305 5.92 -9.13 -23.59
CA SER A 305 5.51 -9.89 -22.42
C SER A 305 5.51 -9.00 -21.17
N MET A 306 4.51 -9.13 -20.32
CA MET A 306 4.45 -8.47 -19.05
C MET A 306 3.87 -9.40 -17.97
N VAL A 307 4.60 -9.60 -16.90
CA VAL A 307 4.16 -10.34 -15.72
C VAL A 307 3.95 -9.36 -14.57
N VAL A 308 2.78 -9.37 -13.95
CA VAL A 308 2.53 -8.67 -12.70
C VAL A 308 2.66 -9.68 -11.56
N VAL A 309 3.64 -9.46 -10.70
CA VAL A 309 3.86 -10.30 -9.51
C VAL A 309 2.76 -10.01 -8.50
N LYS A 310 2.09 -11.04 -8.03
CA LYS A 310 1.05 -10.90 -7.00
C LYS A 310 1.64 -10.30 -5.73
N CYS A 311 0.81 -9.58 -4.99
CA CYS A 311 1.16 -9.20 -3.62
C CYS A 311 1.43 -10.45 -2.77
N LEU A 312 2.07 -10.26 -1.62
CA LEU A 312 2.38 -11.38 -0.71
C LEU A 312 1.11 -12.10 -0.22
N ASN A 313 0.00 -11.38 -0.11
CA ASN A 313 -1.29 -11.95 0.26
C ASN A 313 -1.19 -12.83 1.52
N ASP A 314 -1.70 -14.05 1.45
CA ASP A 314 -1.66 -15.09 2.48
C ASP A 314 -0.53 -16.10 2.26
N ASP A 315 0.58 -15.69 1.62
CA ASP A 315 1.73 -16.55 1.39
C ASP A 315 2.28 -17.11 2.73
N PRO A 316 2.40 -18.44 2.88
CA PRO A 316 2.83 -19.04 4.15
C PRO A 316 4.23 -18.62 4.59
N HIS A 317 5.14 -18.36 3.64
CA HIS A 317 6.51 -17.94 3.96
C HIS A 317 6.52 -16.51 4.53
N TRP A 318 5.76 -15.61 3.90
CA TRP A 318 5.55 -14.26 4.42
C TRP A 318 4.94 -14.27 5.83
N ILE A 319 3.86 -15.04 6.03
CA ILE A 319 3.21 -15.17 7.34
C ILE A 319 4.17 -15.74 8.39
N CYS A 320 4.96 -16.76 8.03
CA CYS A 320 5.94 -17.35 8.93
C CYS A 320 6.98 -16.33 9.41
N LEU A 321 7.46 -15.47 8.52
CA LEU A 321 8.46 -14.46 8.86
C LEU A 321 7.88 -13.31 9.70
N LEU A 322 6.61 -12.98 9.56
CA LEU A 322 5.94 -11.95 10.37
C LEU A 322 6.01 -12.22 11.89
N TYR A 323 5.99 -13.48 12.32
CA TYR A 323 6.04 -13.80 13.75
C TYR A 323 7.42 -14.22 14.24
N THR A 324 8.39 -14.46 13.34
CA THR A 324 9.78 -14.80 13.74
C THR A 324 10.66 -13.57 13.92
N SER A 325 10.32 -12.42 13.34
CA SER A 325 11.06 -11.17 13.51
C SER A 325 10.98 -10.63 14.94
N ASP A 326 9.85 -10.82 15.64
CA ASP A 326 9.71 -10.40 17.06
C ASP A 326 10.45 -11.30 18.05
N ALA A 327 10.80 -12.53 17.67
CA ALA A 327 11.50 -13.48 18.54
C ALA A 327 13.03 -13.31 18.54
N ALA A 328 13.59 -12.46 17.70
CA ALA A 328 15.04 -12.26 17.56
C ALA A 328 15.59 -11.08 18.41
N ASP A 329 14.70 -10.26 19.00
CA ASP A 329 15.07 -9.07 19.81
C ASP A 329 14.89 -9.29 21.33
N GLU A 330 14.66 -10.56 21.81
CA GLU A 330 14.71 -10.91 23.23
C GLU A 330 16.08 -11.47 23.68
#